data_6fd20854248c737e89801e335ddef0e6
#
_entry.id   6fd20854248c737e89801e335ddef0e6
#
_cell.length_a   1.000
_cell.length_b   1.000
_cell.length_c   1.000
_cell.angle_alpha   90.00
_cell.angle_beta   90.00
_cell.angle_gamma   90.00
#
_symmetry.space_group_name_H-M   'P 1'
#
loop_
_entity.id
_entity.type
_entity.pdbx_description
1 polymer ?
#
loop_
_entity_poly.entity_id
_entity_poly.type
_entity_poly.pdbx_seq_one_letter_code
_entity_poly.pdbx_strand_id
1 'polypeptide(L)'
;GIDVYFDNVGGDHLEAAIANLNTDGRVAMCGAIAQYNSTEPPAAPRNLALAIGKGLTLRGFIVGQYPELVAEYHSRAPRWLAEGRLVADETFRDGLDAAPQAFMDLLDGANTGKMLVRL
;
A
#
# COMPACT_ATOMS: atom_id res chain seq x y z
N GLY A 1 9.93 -17.90 3.21
CA GLY A 1 10.06 -16.82 2.24
C GLY A 1 8.73 -16.49 1.60
N ILE A 2 8.69 -15.41 0.86
CA ILE A 2 7.50 -14.93 0.12
C ILE A 2 7.85 -14.82 -1.37
N ASP A 3 6.87 -15.02 -2.24
CA ASP A 3 7.08 -14.96 -3.69
C ASP A 3 6.66 -13.61 -4.29
N VAL A 4 5.68 -12.95 -3.66
CA VAL A 4 5.14 -11.65 -4.09
C VAL A 4 4.93 -10.74 -2.88
N TYR A 5 5.39 -9.51 -2.99
CA TYR A 5 5.12 -8.44 -2.03
C TYR A 5 4.45 -7.26 -2.74
N PHE A 6 3.32 -6.81 -2.20
CA PHE A 6 2.63 -5.59 -2.66
C PHE A 6 2.98 -4.47 -1.70
N ASP A 7 3.64 -3.43 -2.19
CA ASP A 7 4.21 -2.36 -1.37
C ASP A 7 3.45 -1.04 -1.50
N ASN A 8 2.87 -0.58 -0.38
CA ASN A 8 2.33 0.77 -0.22
C ASN A 8 3.19 1.63 0.70
N VAL A 9 4.22 1.08 1.33
CA VAL A 9 4.92 1.68 2.48
C VAL A 9 6.32 2.14 2.12
N GLY A 10 7.10 1.32 1.42
CA GLY A 10 8.53 1.58 1.19
C GLY A 10 9.36 1.41 2.48
N GLY A 11 10.49 2.11 2.55
CA GLY A 11 11.33 2.17 3.75
C GLY A 11 11.69 0.80 4.31
N ASP A 12 11.62 0.66 5.63
CA ASP A 12 11.97 -0.58 6.35
C ASP A 12 11.08 -1.77 5.97
N HIS A 13 9.82 -1.52 5.56
CA HIS A 13 8.93 -2.58 5.06
C HIS A 13 9.46 -3.20 3.77
N LEU A 14 9.87 -2.36 2.81
CA LEU A 14 10.48 -2.83 1.58
C LEU A 14 11.78 -3.57 1.85
N GLU A 15 12.61 -3.07 2.76
CA GLU A 15 13.86 -3.73 3.17
C GLU A 15 13.59 -5.12 3.76
N ALA A 16 12.62 -5.22 4.68
CA ALA A 16 12.21 -6.49 5.27
C ALA A 16 11.65 -7.47 4.22
N ALA A 17 10.85 -6.95 3.27
CA ALA A 17 10.33 -7.76 2.18
C ALA A 17 11.46 -8.32 1.30
N ILE A 18 12.41 -7.49 0.86
CA ILE A 18 13.58 -7.92 0.06
C ILE A 18 14.38 -9.02 0.78
N ALA A 19 14.56 -8.89 2.10
CA ALA A 19 15.24 -9.92 2.90
C ALA A 19 14.54 -11.27 2.86
N ASN A 20 13.20 -11.26 2.85
CA ASN A 20 12.35 -12.45 2.96
C ASN A 20 11.84 -13.01 1.62
N LEU A 21 12.04 -12.31 0.50
CA LEU A 21 11.67 -12.81 -0.82
C LEU A 21 12.49 -14.03 -1.20
N ASN A 22 11.82 -14.99 -1.81
CA ASN A 22 12.44 -16.14 -2.47
C ASN A 22 13.17 -15.71 -3.74
N THR A 23 13.97 -16.60 -4.31
CA THR A 23 14.56 -16.43 -5.65
C THR A 23 13.46 -16.18 -6.68
N ASP A 24 13.68 -15.27 -7.62
CA ASP A 24 12.72 -14.80 -8.63
C ASP A 24 11.45 -14.13 -8.05
N GLY A 25 11.52 -13.72 -6.78
CA GLY A 25 10.44 -12.98 -6.11
C GLY A 25 10.14 -11.64 -6.76
N ARG A 26 8.91 -11.16 -6.57
CA ARG A 26 8.41 -9.94 -7.22
C ARG A 26 7.87 -8.94 -6.22
N VAL A 27 8.18 -7.67 -6.43
CA VAL A 27 7.64 -6.54 -5.68
C VAL A 27 6.80 -5.66 -6.60
N ALA A 28 5.51 -5.50 -6.27
CA ALA A 28 4.62 -4.54 -6.89
C ALA A 28 4.60 -3.25 -6.03
N MET A 29 5.30 -2.21 -6.48
CA MET A 29 5.47 -0.96 -5.75
C MET A 29 4.37 0.02 -6.12
N CYS A 30 3.36 0.17 -5.25
CA CYS A 30 2.21 1.05 -5.44
C CYS A 30 2.36 2.39 -4.73
N GLY A 31 3.08 2.42 -3.61
CA GLY A 31 3.24 3.62 -2.80
C GLY A 31 4.44 3.54 -1.86
N ALA A 32 4.73 4.65 -1.20
CA ALA A 32 5.86 4.79 -0.29
C ALA A 32 5.49 5.72 0.88
N ILE A 33 4.39 5.42 1.59
CA ILE A 33 3.82 6.32 2.61
C ILE A 33 4.80 6.64 3.74
N ALA A 34 5.76 5.75 4.03
CA ALA A 34 6.83 6.00 5.00
C ALA A 34 7.67 7.24 4.67
N GLN A 35 7.62 7.72 3.42
CA GLN A 35 8.42 8.85 2.94
C GLN A 35 7.61 10.15 2.81
N TYR A 36 6.27 10.11 2.88
CA TYR A 36 5.44 11.27 2.55
C TYR A 36 5.58 12.44 3.52
N ASN A 37 5.90 12.16 4.79
CA ASN A 37 6.13 13.18 5.81
C ASN A 37 7.62 13.50 6.03
N SER A 38 8.52 12.91 5.24
CA SER A 38 9.96 13.11 5.40
C SER A 38 10.36 14.47 4.85
N THR A 39 11.12 15.23 5.62
CA THR A 39 11.74 16.50 5.22
C THR A 39 13.14 16.30 4.63
N GLU A 40 13.71 15.12 4.80
CA GLU A 40 15.01 14.74 4.28
C GLU A 40 14.86 13.63 3.24
N PRO A 41 15.79 13.48 2.28
CA PRO A 41 15.78 12.38 1.35
C PRO A 41 15.74 11.04 2.11
N PRO A 42 14.72 10.20 1.87
CA PRO A 42 14.59 8.94 2.59
C PRO A 42 15.73 7.99 2.23
N ALA A 43 16.16 7.20 3.21
CA ALA A 43 17.13 6.14 2.94
C ALA A 43 16.52 5.08 2.02
N ALA A 44 17.29 4.63 1.04
CA ALA A 44 16.94 3.45 0.24
C ALA A 44 17.07 2.17 1.10
N PRO A 45 16.43 1.06 0.71
CA PRO A 45 16.69 -0.23 1.34
C PRO A 45 18.18 -0.56 1.32
N ARG A 46 18.76 -0.81 2.49
CA ARG A 46 20.21 -1.07 2.66
C ARG A 46 20.63 -2.40 2.03
N ASN A 47 19.67 -3.29 1.82
CA ASN A 47 19.85 -4.64 1.31
C ASN A 47 19.46 -4.81 -0.18
N LEU A 48 19.34 -3.74 -0.93
CA LEU A 48 18.92 -3.81 -2.35
C LEU A 48 19.84 -4.72 -3.19
N ALA A 49 21.10 -4.88 -2.80
CA ALA A 49 22.01 -5.81 -3.44
C ALA A 49 21.53 -7.27 -3.44
N LEU A 50 20.67 -7.67 -2.49
CA LEU A 50 20.05 -9.00 -2.48
C LEU A 50 19.20 -9.25 -3.72
N ALA A 51 18.67 -8.19 -4.35
CA ALA A 51 17.90 -8.33 -5.57
C ALA A 51 18.71 -8.96 -6.71
N ILE A 52 20.03 -8.72 -6.76
CA ILE A 52 20.93 -9.31 -7.75
C ILE A 52 21.02 -10.82 -7.52
N GLY A 53 21.41 -11.24 -6.32
CA GLY A 53 21.62 -12.66 -6.00
C GLY A 53 20.35 -13.51 -6.04
N LYS A 54 19.19 -12.88 -5.78
CA LYS A 54 17.88 -13.53 -5.79
C LYS A 54 17.13 -13.39 -7.12
N GLY A 55 17.62 -12.60 -8.09
CA GLY A 55 16.92 -12.36 -9.36
C GLY A 55 15.58 -11.64 -9.18
N LEU A 56 15.46 -10.70 -8.21
CA LEU A 56 14.19 -10.09 -7.90
C LEU A 56 13.73 -9.10 -8.98
N THR A 57 12.42 -9.04 -9.19
CA THR A 57 11.77 -8.01 -10.01
C THR A 57 11.06 -7.00 -9.12
N LEU A 58 11.48 -5.73 -9.15
CA LEU A 58 10.80 -4.61 -8.51
C LEU A 58 10.16 -3.74 -9.58
N ARG A 59 8.82 -3.59 -9.54
CA ARG A 59 8.08 -2.83 -10.54
C ARG A 59 7.18 -1.79 -9.89
N GLY A 60 7.42 -0.52 -10.20
CA GLY A 60 6.51 0.58 -9.86
C GLY A 60 5.29 0.62 -10.77
N PHE A 61 4.13 0.99 -10.24
CA PHE A 61 2.92 1.23 -11.00
C PHE A 61 1.98 2.21 -10.29
N ILE A 62 1.11 2.81 -11.05
CA ILE A 62 -0.03 3.59 -10.57
C ILE A 62 -1.30 2.96 -11.14
N VAL A 63 -2.31 2.72 -10.30
CA VAL A 63 -3.54 2.00 -10.69
C VAL A 63 -4.23 2.63 -11.91
N GLY A 64 -4.16 3.96 -12.07
CA GLY A 64 -4.72 4.67 -13.23
C GLY A 64 -4.07 4.32 -14.58
N GLN A 65 -2.93 3.62 -14.59
CA GLN A 65 -2.29 3.12 -15.83
C GLN A 65 -2.93 1.84 -16.36
N TYR A 66 -3.92 1.28 -15.64
CA TYR A 66 -4.58 0.01 -15.95
C TYR A 66 -6.11 0.16 -16.01
N PRO A 67 -6.64 1.05 -16.87
CA PRO A 67 -8.08 1.31 -16.93
C PRO A 67 -8.89 0.07 -17.37
N GLU A 68 -8.27 -0.85 -18.09
CA GLU A 68 -8.88 -2.12 -18.52
C GLU A 68 -9.26 -3.04 -17.35
N LEU A 69 -8.57 -2.90 -16.19
CA LEU A 69 -8.87 -3.70 -14.99
C LEU A 69 -10.03 -3.16 -14.17
N VAL A 70 -10.44 -1.90 -14.39
CA VAL A 70 -11.49 -1.24 -13.60
C VAL A 70 -12.83 -1.96 -13.72
N ALA A 71 -13.24 -2.32 -14.97
CA ALA A 71 -14.50 -3.02 -15.20
C ALA A 71 -14.51 -4.41 -14.53
N GLU A 72 -13.41 -5.14 -14.61
CA GLU A 72 -13.26 -6.44 -13.95
C GLU A 72 -13.34 -6.29 -12.42
N TYR A 73 -12.64 -5.31 -11.84
CA TYR A 73 -12.70 -5.04 -10.42
C TYR A 73 -14.12 -4.73 -9.96
N HIS A 74 -14.83 -3.81 -10.63
CA HIS A 74 -16.20 -3.44 -10.28
C HIS A 74 -17.19 -4.61 -10.42
N SER A 75 -16.93 -5.56 -11.29
CA SER A 75 -17.76 -6.76 -11.43
C SER A 75 -17.54 -7.78 -10.31
N ARG A 76 -16.33 -7.85 -9.73
CA ARG A 76 -15.94 -8.86 -8.74
C ARG A 76 -16.01 -8.36 -7.29
N ALA A 77 -15.59 -7.11 -7.04
CA ALA A 77 -15.44 -6.59 -5.69
C ALA A 77 -16.75 -6.60 -4.86
N PRO A 78 -17.94 -6.23 -5.40
CA PRO A 78 -19.18 -6.30 -4.63
C PRO A 78 -19.52 -7.72 -4.16
N ARG A 79 -19.26 -8.72 -4.99
CA ARG A 79 -19.45 -10.12 -4.62
C ARG A 79 -18.48 -10.55 -3.52
N TRP A 80 -17.21 -10.19 -3.64
CA TRP A 80 -16.20 -10.52 -2.62
C TRP A 80 -16.49 -9.87 -1.27
N LEU A 81 -17.03 -8.63 -1.27
CA LEU A 81 -17.49 -7.95 -0.06
C LEU A 81 -18.68 -8.70 0.56
N ALA A 82 -19.70 -9.05 -0.25
CA ALA A 82 -20.88 -9.78 0.22
C ALA A 82 -20.55 -11.17 0.78
N GLU A 83 -19.55 -11.84 0.22
CA GLU A 83 -19.06 -13.16 0.65
C GLU A 83 -18.05 -13.07 1.83
N GLY A 84 -17.69 -11.87 2.30
CA GLY A 84 -16.67 -11.67 3.34
C GLY A 84 -15.25 -12.03 2.92
N ARG A 85 -15.00 -12.21 1.61
CA ARG A 85 -13.68 -12.50 1.03
C ARG A 85 -12.81 -11.26 0.88
N LEU A 86 -13.44 -10.11 0.80
CA LEU A 86 -12.82 -8.80 0.87
C LEU A 86 -13.38 -8.09 2.10
N VAL A 87 -12.48 -7.65 2.98
CA VAL A 87 -12.82 -6.87 4.17
C VAL A 87 -12.44 -5.43 3.89
N ALA A 88 -13.35 -4.50 4.18
CA ALA A 88 -13.14 -3.07 4.08
C ALA A 88 -13.31 -2.45 5.47
N ASP A 89 -12.20 -2.34 6.20
CA ASP A 89 -12.19 -1.63 7.47
C ASP A 89 -12.27 -0.13 7.24
N GLU A 90 -13.05 0.55 8.08
CA GLU A 90 -13.32 1.97 7.95
C GLU A 90 -13.26 2.66 9.32
N THR A 91 -12.67 3.86 9.34
CA THR A 91 -12.67 4.75 10.49
C THR A 91 -13.46 6.01 10.14
N PHE A 92 -14.47 6.32 10.93
CA PHE A 92 -15.34 7.49 10.68
C PHE A 92 -15.02 8.67 11.59
N ARG A 93 -15.18 9.87 11.03
CA ARG A 93 -15.33 11.14 11.75
C ARG A 93 -16.62 11.81 11.29
N ASP A 94 -17.38 12.41 12.20
CA ASP A 94 -18.68 12.98 11.89
C ASP A 94 -18.60 14.51 11.72
N GLY A 95 -19.27 14.99 10.67
CA GLY A 95 -19.36 16.40 10.31
C GLY A 95 -18.18 16.91 9.47
N LEU A 96 -18.49 17.86 8.58
CA LEU A 96 -17.48 18.47 7.71
C LEU A 96 -16.36 19.15 8.49
N ASP A 97 -16.67 19.72 9.65
CA ASP A 97 -15.70 20.41 10.52
C ASP A 97 -14.61 19.47 11.05
N ALA A 98 -14.87 18.15 11.06
CA ALA A 98 -13.88 17.15 11.45
C ALA A 98 -12.88 16.79 10.32
N ALA A 99 -13.12 17.23 9.08
CA ALA A 99 -12.31 16.85 7.94
C ALA A 99 -10.81 17.24 8.07
N PRO A 100 -10.44 18.45 8.56
CA PRO A 100 -9.03 18.79 8.75
C PRO A 100 -8.34 17.88 9.76
N GLN A 101 -9.00 17.55 10.87
CA GLN A 101 -8.45 16.66 11.88
C GLN A 101 -8.36 15.21 11.36
N ALA A 102 -9.39 14.76 10.64
CA ALA A 102 -9.37 13.43 10.00
C ALA A 102 -8.19 13.25 9.02
N PHE A 103 -7.84 14.33 8.31
CA PHE A 103 -6.67 14.32 7.43
C PHE A 103 -5.36 14.25 8.20
N MET A 104 -5.22 14.96 9.30
CA MET A 104 -4.05 14.88 10.19
C MET A 104 -3.94 13.48 10.80
N ASP A 105 -5.04 12.97 11.34
CA ASP A 105 -5.14 11.62 11.92
C ASP A 105 -4.70 10.53 10.91
N LEU A 106 -5.06 10.70 9.63
CA LEU A 106 -4.63 9.79 8.55
C LEU A 106 -3.11 9.78 8.37
N LEU A 107 -2.48 10.98 8.38
CA LEU A 107 -1.03 11.10 8.22
C LEU A 107 -0.26 10.59 9.43
N ASP A 108 -0.87 10.65 10.60
CA ASP A 108 -0.31 10.13 11.86
C ASP A 108 -0.61 8.64 12.09
N GLY A 109 -1.36 8.00 11.17
CA GLY A 109 -1.70 6.58 11.25
C GLY A 109 -2.71 6.24 12.35
N ALA A 110 -3.54 7.19 12.76
CA ALA A 110 -4.53 7.00 13.83
C ALA A 110 -5.80 6.26 13.38
N ASN A 111 -5.91 5.89 12.11
CA ASN A 111 -7.03 5.14 11.55
C ASN A 111 -6.71 3.68 11.32
N THR A 112 -7.74 2.83 11.40
CA THR A 112 -7.71 1.46 10.88
C THR A 112 -8.56 1.43 9.61
N GLY A 113 -7.99 0.95 8.50
CA GLY A 113 -8.67 0.93 7.21
C GLY A 113 -8.85 2.34 6.61
N LYS A 114 -9.94 2.57 5.90
CA LYS A 114 -10.21 3.82 5.20
C LYS A 114 -10.70 4.91 6.17
N MET A 115 -10.03 6.06 6.23
CA MET A 115 -10.55 7.24 6.91
C MET A 115 -11.67 7.87 6.08
N LEU A 116 -12.82 8.07 6.68
CA LEU A 116 -14.01 8.66 6.07
C LEU A 116 -14.58 9.77 6.94
N VAL A 117 -15.10 10.83 6.30
CA VAL A 117 -15.86 11.88 6.97
C VAL A 117 -17.33 11.74 6.56
N ARG A 118 -18.20 11.51 7.56
CA ARG A 118 -19.64 11.41 7.35
C ARG A 118 -20.25 12.81 7.42
N LEU A 119 -20.97 13.21 6.37
CA LEU A 119 -21.64 14.50 6.27
C LEU A 119 -23.04 14.44 6.86
#